data_d71283411c373c5c8df989ab2560c200
#
_entry.id   d71283411c373c5c8df989ab2560c200
#
_cell.length_a   1.000
_cell.length_b   1.000
_cell.length_c   1.000
_cell.angle_alpha   90.00
_cell.angle_beta   90.00
_cell.angle_gamma   90.00
#
_symmetry.space_group_name_H-M   'P 1'
#
loop_
_entity.id
_entity.type
_entity.pdbx_description
1 polymer ?
#
loop_
_entity_poly.entity_id
_entity_poly.type
_entity_poly.pdbx_seq_one_letter_code
_entity_poly.pdbx_strand_id
1 'polypeptide(L)'
;MKRLVIDTETTGLSPRFHKTLTVGLLLIDVEKSHLNILDQNHIFIKHDHYNASKGAMSVNKIDLIQHNQIAIPPTTACDQINNFIDKNILHETLLVGHNITFDKNFLSSLFDQGDTLSKFHHQHEDTMWMWRNLQKNDLVPQGRSNLETVAEHFGIDYTRAHDALADCKITAQVYHELIKI
;
A
#
# COMPACT_ATOMS: atom_id res chain seq x y z
N MET A 1 11.00 14.64 6.41
CA MET A 1 11.48 13.26 6.71
C MET A 1 10.98 12.29 5.66
N LYS A 2 11.84 11.34 5.20
CA LYS A 2 11.44 10.34 4.21
C LYS A 2 10.52 9.27 4.80
N ARG A 3 9.50 8.85 4.01
CA ARG A 3 8.62 7.71 4.27
C ARG A 3 8.39 6.93 2.96
N LEU A 4 8.28 5.62 3.06
CA LEU A 4 7.87 4.76 1.96
C LEU A 4 6.44 4.31 2.17
N VAL A 5 5.51 4.86 1.40
CA VAL A 5 4.10 4.45 1.43
C VAL A 5 3.94 3.23 0.54
N ILE A 6 3.25 2.21 1.06
CA ILE A 6 2.98 0.96 0.35
C ILE A 6 1.49 0.63 0.40
N ASP A 7 1.01 0.03 -0.67
CA ASP A 7 -0.34 -0.52 -0.79
C ASP A 7 -0.35 -1.70 -1.76
N THR A 8 -1.29 -2.63 -1.63
CA THR A 8 -1.40 -3.83 -2.47
C THR A 8 -2.82 -4.10 -2.91
N GLU A 9 -3.01 -4.38 -4.21
CA GLU A 9 -4.23 -5.02 -4.68
C GLU A 9 -4.05 -6.54 -4.71
N THR A 10 -5.09 -7.25 -4.30
CA THR A 10 -5.01 -8.69 -4.08
C THR A 10 -6.23 -9.43 -4.62
N THR A 11 -6.12 -10.75 -4.82
CA THR A 11 -7.26 -11.58 -5.23
C THR A 11 -8.21 -11.93 -4.08
N GLY A 12 -7.91 -11.49 -2.84
CA GLY A 12 -8.74 -11.76 -1.66
C GLY A 12 -8.05 -11.39 -0.36
N LEU A 13 -8.58 -11.81 0.78
CA LEU A 13 -8.19 -11.30 2.10
C LEU A 13 -7.12 -12.12 2.83
N SER A 14 -6.75 -13.31 2.34
CA SER A 14 -5.80 -14.19 3.03
C SER A 14 -4.59 -14.48 2.16
N PRO A 15 -3.37 -14.08 2.55
CA PRO A 15 -2.15 -14.31 1.76
C PRO A 15 -1.80 -15.80 1.61
N ARG A 16 -2.38 -16.67 2.46
CA ARG A 16 -2.24 -18.13 2.33
C ARG A 16 -2.94 -18.67 1.08
N PHE A 17 -4.06 -18.10 0.68
CA PHE A 17 -4.93 -18.60 -0.38
C PHE A 17 -5.00 -17.67 -1.59
N HIS A 18 -4.72 -16.40 -1.41
CA HIS A 18 -4.87 -15.37 -2.41
C HIS A 18 -3.52 -14.80 -2.83
N LYS A 19 -3.51 -14.07 -3.91
CA LYS A 19 -2.31 -13.57 -4.56
C LYS A 19 -2.27 -12.05 -4.56
N THR A 20 -1.07 -11.48 -4.46
CA THR A 20 -0.82 -10.06 -4.72
C THR A 20 -0.90 -9.82 -6.23
N LEU A 21 -1.73 -8.89 -6.66
CA LEU A 21 -1.89 -8.50 -8.06
C LEU A 21 -1.04 -7.28 -8.40
N THR A 22 -1.09 -6.26 -7.56
CA THR A 22 -0.27 -5.07 -7.75
C THR A 22 0.37 -4.61 -6.45
N VAL A 23 1.51 -3.92 -6.56
CA VAL A 23 2.19 -3.25 -5.46
C VAL A 23 2.43 -1.80 -5.85
N GLY A 24 1.89 -0.88 -5.07
CA GLY A 24 2.21 0.54 -5.10
C GLY A 24 3.37 0.86 -4.15
N LEU A 25 4.35 1.57 -4.63
CA LEU A 25 5.46 2.14 -3.86
C LEU A 25 5.50 3.64 -4.09
N LEU A 26 5.41 4.44 -3.03
CA LEU A 26 5.47 5.89 -3.12
C LEU A 26 6.45 6.43 -2.09
N LEU A 27 7.59 6.94 -2.55
CA LEU A 27 8.55 7.62 -1.71
C LEU A 27 8.16 9.08 -1.54
N ILE A 28 7.99 9.50 -0.30
CA ILE A 28 7.65 10.88 0.05
C ILE A 28 8.69 11.51 0.97
N ASP A 29 8.82 12.84 0.87
CA ASP A 29 9.38 13.68 1.93
C ASP A 29 8.24 14.48 2.55
N VAL A 30 8.02 14.29 3.85
CA VAL A 30 6.84 14.79 4.55
C VAL A 30 7.21 15.40 5.91
N GLU A 31 6.64 16.55 6.17
CA GLU A 31 6.62 17.24 7.47
C GLU A 31 5.28 17.95 7.62
N LYS A 32 4.97 18.49 8.80
CA LYS A 32 3.71 19.22 9.02
C LYS A 32 3.48 20.33 7.97
N SER A 33 4.56 20.91 7.44
CA SER A 33 4.53 22.03 6.49
C SER A 33 4.46 21.63 5.02
N HIS A 34 4.83 20.39 4.68
CA HIS A 34 4.90 19.95 3.27
C HIS A 34 4.73 18.45 3.09
N LEU A 35 4.30 18.08 1.90
CA LEU A 35 4.28 16.72 1.37
C LEU A 35 4.79 16.77 -0.08
N ASN A 36 5.95 16.16 -0.34
CA ASN A 36 6.54 16.07 -1.68
C ASN A 36 6.70 14.60 -2.07
N ILE A 37 6.28 14.25 -3.28
CA ILE A 37 6.56 12.94 -3.88
C ILE A 37 7.96 12.98 -4.48
N LEU A 38 8.84 12.06 -4.06
CA LEU A 38 10.22 11.98 -4.53
C LEU A 38 10.40 10.94 -5.63
N ASP A 39 9.77 9.76 -5.48
CA ASP A 39 9.81 8.67 -6.46
C ASP A 39 8.59 7.77 -6.28
N GLN A 40 8.22 7.01 -7.32
CA GLN A 40 7.09 6.09 -7.25
C GLN A 40 7.29 4.91 -8.19
N ASN A 41 6.69 3.77 -7.86
CA ASN A 41 6.60 2.61 -8.74
C ASN A 41 5.24 1.92 -8.58
N HIS A 42 4.73 1.38 -9.69
CA HIS A 42 3.52 0.56 -9.69
C HIS A 42 3.84 -0.75 -10.41
N ILE A 43 3.83 -1.86 -9.66
CA ILE A 43 4.30 -3.15 -10.12
C ILE A 43 3.09 -4.07 -10.27
N PHE A 44 2.92 -4.67 -11.45
CA PHE A 44 1.84 -5.60 -11.78
C PHE A 44 2.40 -7.03 -11.78
N ILE A 45 1.74 -7.95 -11.06
CA ILE A 45 2.28 -9.29 -10.77
C ILE A 45 1.33 -10.36 -11.29
N LYS A 46 1.81 -11.23 -12.17
CA LYS A 46 1.06 -12.39 -12.67
C LYS A 46 1.44 -13.67 -11.94
N HIS A 47 0.49 -14.55 -11.86
CA HIS A 47 0.65 -15.88 -11.27
C HIS A 47 0.11 -16.94 -12.22
N ASP A 48 0.64 -18.17 -12.12
CA ASP A 48 0.17 -19.30 -12.95
C ASP A 48 -1.28 -19.66 -12.64
N HIS A 49 -1.69 -19.49 -11.37
CA HIS A 49 -3.05 -19.79 -10.91
C HIS A 49 -3.55 -18.70 -9.96
N TYR A 50 -4.81 -18.33 -10.12
CA TYR A 50 -5.49 -17.36 -9.27
C TYR A 50 -6.64 -18.04 -8.50
N ASN A 51 -6.58 -17.95 -7.18
CA ASN A 51 -7.76 -18.11 -6.34
C ASN A 51 -8.30 -16.70 -6.05
N ALA A 52 -9.34 -16.31 -6.75
CA ALA A 52 -9.87 -14.94 -6.69
C ALA A 52 -11.25 -14.90 -6.03
N SER A 53 -11.39 -14.12 -4.97
CA SER A 53 -12.68 -13.90 -4.34
C SER A 53 -13.50 -12.86 -5.13
N LYS A 54 -14.80 -13.12 -5.32
CA LYS A 54 -15.69 -12.17 -5.98
C LYS A 54 -15.70 -10.79 -5.30
N GLY A 55 -15.59 -10.77 -3.96
CA GLY A 55 -15.56 -9.53 -3.20
C GLY A 55 -14.33 -8.67 -3.52
N ALA A 56 -13.12 -9.24 -3.49
CA ALA A 56 -11.90 -8.49 -3.81
C ALA A 56 -11.92 -7.99 -5.26
N MET A 57 -12.28 -8.87 -6.22
CA MET A 57 -12.32 -8.50 -7.63
C MET A 57 -13.39 -7.45 -7.96
N SER A 58 -14.47 -7.39 -7.19
CA SER A 58 -15.48 -6.32 -7.34
C SER A 58 -15.02 -4.96 -6.80
N VAL A 59 -14.09 -4.97 -5.85
CA VAL A 59 -13.51 -3.76 -5.27
C VAL A 59 -12.43 -3.19 -6.20
N ASN A 60 -11.39 -3.98 -6.49
CA ASN A 60 -10.26 -3.50 -7.29
C ASN A 60 -10.54 -3.46 -8.81
N LYS A 61 -11.58 -4.13 -9.28
CA LYS A 61 -12.02 -4.16 -10.70
C LYS A 61 -10.95 -4.60 -11.70
N ILE A 62 -9.92 -5.32 -11.25
CA ILE A 62 -8.84 -5.80 -12.11
C ILE A 62 -9.35 -6.92 -13.02
N ASP A 63 -9.25 -6.71 -14.32
CA ASP A 63 -9.44 -7.75 -15.32
C ASP A 63 -8.15 -8.57 -15.41
N LEU A 64 -8.18 -9.81 -14.93
CA LEU A 64 -7.00 -10.68 -14.90
C LEU A 64 -6.43 -11.00 -16.29
N ILE A 65 -7.25 -10.97 -17.36
CA ILE A 65 -6.77 -11.22 -18.72
C ILE A 65 -5.91 -10.04 -19.19
N GLN A 66 -6.41 -8.83 -19.03
CA GLN A 66 -5.67 -7.61 -19.38
C GLN A 66 -4.47 -7.42 -18.47
N HIS A 67 -4.65 -7.65 -17.17
CA HIS A 67 -3.60 -7.58 -16.16
C HIS A 67 -2.40 -8.45 -16.54
N ASN A 68 -2.64 -9.71 -16.94
CA ASN A 68 -1.57 -10.66 -17.29
C ASN A 68 -0.75 -10.25 -18.53
N GLN A 69 -1.26 -9.36 -19.38
CA GLN A 69 -0.52 -8.86 -20.55
C GLN A 69 0.61 -7.92 -20.18
N ILE A 70 0.49 -7.21 -19.06
CA ILE A 70 1.48 -6.21 -18.59
C ILE A 70 2.23 -6.66 -17.33
N ALA A 71 1.71 -7.67 -16.64
CA ALA A 71 2.24 -8.14 -15.37
C ALA A 71 3.49 -9.03 -15.53
N ILE A 72 4.35 -9.00 -14.53
CA ILE A 72 5.63 -9.72 -14.46
C ILE A 72 5.57 -10.86 -13.43
N PRO A 73 6.44 -11.88 -13.49
CA PRO A 73 6.51 -12.94 -12.50
C PRO A 73 6.88 -12.44 -11.10
N PRO A 74 6.52 -13.17 -10.01
CA PRO A 74 6.85 -12.80 -8.63
C PRO A 74 8.34 -12.53 -8.39
N THR A 75 9.26 -13.35 -8.94
CA THR A 75 10.71 -13.12 -8.84
C THR A 75 11.11 -11.76 -9.37
N THR A 76 10.70 -11.42 -10.59
CA THR A 76 11.00 -10.12 -11.21
C THR A 76 10.36 -8.96 -10.44
N ALA A 77 9.15 -9.16 -9.89
CA ALA A 77 8.49 -8.14 -9.06
C ALA A 77 9.27 -7.88 -7.76
N CYS A 78 9.72 -8.93 -7.08
CA CYS A 78 10.56 -8.81 -5.88
C CYS A 78 11.89 -8.09 -6.18
N ASP A 79 12.52 -8.40 -7.31
CA ASP A 79 13.73 -7.69 -7.76
C ASP A 79 13.46 -6.20 -8.00
N GLN A 80 12.34 -5.85 -8.65
CA GLN A 80 11.96 -4.45 -8.86
C GLN A 80 11.69 -3.71 -7.55
N ILE A 81 11.03 -4.37 -6.57
CA ILE A 81 10.81 -3.80 -5.25
C ILE A 81 12.15 -3.54 -4.55
N ASN A 82 13.02 -4.55 -4.50
CA ASN A 82 14.32 -4.43 -3.85
C ASN A 82 15.22 -3.39 -4.54
N ASN A 83 15.18 -3.31 -5.87
CA ASN A 83 15.91 -2.29 -6.63
C ASN A 83 15.39 -0.87 -6.35
N PHE A 84 14.08 -0.70 -6.14
CA PHE A 84 13.51 0.59 -5.72
C PHE A 84 14.03 1.01 -4.35
N ILE A 85 14.13 0.07 -3.41
CA ILE A 85 14.69 0.29 -2.07
C ILE A 85 16.17 0.67 -2.15
N ASP A 86 16.96 -0.10 -2.91
CA ASP A 86 18.41 0.14 -3.07
C ASP A 86 18.70 1.48 -3.75
N LYS A 87 18.04 1.75 -4.89
CA LYS A 87 18.19 3.00 -5.66
C LYS A 87 17.96 4.24 -4.80
N ASN A 88 16.98 4.18 -3.92
CA ASN A 88 16.56 5.30 -3.08
C ASN A 88 17.17 5.28 -1.67
N ILE A 89 17.97 4.26 -1.33
CA ILE A 89 18.63 4.06 -0.01
C ILE A 89 17.59 4.05 1.11
N LEU A 90 16.60 3.12 1.03
CA LEU A 90 15.43 3.10 1.91
C LEU A 90 15.47 2.03 3.01
N HIS A 91 16.60 1.35 3.24
CA HIS A 91 16.71 0.24 4.19
C HIS A 91 16.30 0.61 5.63
N GLU A 92 16.49 1.88 6.02
CA GLU A 92 16.13 2.42 7.35
C GLU A 92 14.90 3.36 7.27
N THR A 93 14.18 3.38 6.13
CA THR A 93 13.03 4.25 5.94
C THR A 93 11.76 3.56 6.45
N LEU A 94 11.06 4.20 7.37
CA LEU A 94 9.78 3.71 7.89
C LEU A 94 8.76 3.54 6.76
N LEU A 95 8.04 2.42 6.81
CA LEU A 95 6.90 2.17 5.95
C LEU A 95 5.67 2.93 6.45
N VAL A 96 4.81 3.35 5.54
CA VAL A 96 3.48 3.88 5.86
C VAL A 96 2.44 3.14 5.03
N GLY A 97 1.29 2.84 5.63
CA GLY A 97 0.15 2.27 4.93
C GLY A 97 -1.14 2.51 5.70
N HIS A 98 -2.26 2.12 5.11
CA HIS A 98 -3.56 2.13 5.78
C HIS A 98 -4.01 0.69 6.05
N ASN A 99 -3.97 0.25 7.30
CA ASN A 99 -4.04 -1.18 7.68
C ASN A 99 -2.84 -1.98 7.14
N ILE A 100 -1.67 -1.41 7.22
CA ILE A 100 -0.41 -1.85 6.60
C ILE A 100 -0.02 -3.31 6.92
N THR A 101 -0.52 -3.87 8.02
CA THR A 101 -0.31 -5.27 8.36
C THR A 101 -0.85 -6.20 7.28
N PHE A 102 -1.96 -5.83 6.63
CA PHE A 102 -2.50 -6.56 5.50
C PHE A 102 -1.48 -6.62 4.35
N ASP A 103 -0.97 -5.47 3.92
CA ASP A 103 0.00 -5.35 2.82
C ASP A 103 1.29 -6.08 3.12
N LYS A 104 1.84 -5.93 4.33
CA LYS A 104 3.04 -6.63 4.77
C LYS A 104 2.91 -8.15 4.72
N ASN A 105 1.74 -8.70 5.08
CA ASN A 105 1.50 -10.12 5.01
C ASN A 105 1.45 -10.62 3.56
N PHE A 106 0.84 -9.86 2.65
CA PHE A 106 0.81 -10.18 1.22
C PHE A 106 2.19 -10.04 0.57
N LEU A 107 2.95 -9.00 0.94
CA LEU A 107 4.32 -8.82 0.49
C LEU A 107 5.23 -9.95 1.00
N SER A 108 5.11 -10.38 2.27
CA SER A 108 5.84 -11.54 2.77
C SER A 108 5.58 -12.78 1.92
N SER A 109 4.30 -13.08 1.64
CA SER A 109 3.93 -14.20 0.76
C SER A 109 4.44 -14.03 -0.68
N LEU A 110 4.52 -12.81 -1.20
CA LEU A 110 5.09 -12.52 -2.52
C LEU A 110 6.60 -12.78 -2.54
N PHE A 111 7.33 -12.34 -1.51
CA PHE A 111 8.77 -12.57 -1.39
C PHE A 111 9.10 -14.06 -1.21
N ASP A 112 8.28 -14.81 -0.46
CA ASP A 112 8.39 -16.28 -0.37
C ASP A 112 8.20 -16.95 -1.75
N GLN A 113 7.25 -16.49 -2.57
CA GLN A 113 7.04 -16.96 -3.94
C GLN A 113 8.19 -16.56 -4.89
N GLY A 114 8.82 -15.43 -4.65
CA GLY A 114 9.97 -14.93 -5.41
C GLY A 114 11.29 -15.56 -4.99
N ASP A 115 11.29 -16.42 -3.97
CA ASP A 115 12.49 -17.06 -3.38
C ASP A 115 13.61 -16.03 -3.10
N THR A 116 13.25 -14.89 -2.52
CA THR A 116 14.18 -13.82 -2.18
C THR A 116 13.79 -13.10 -0.89
N LEU A 117 14.74 -12.40 -0.28
CA LEU A 117 14.50 -11.65 0.94
C LEU A 117 14.07 -10.21 0.63
N SER A 118 13.09 -9.74 1.37
CA SER A 118 12.66 -8.35 1.34
C SER A 118 13.71 -7.44 1.99
N LYS A 119 13.94 -6.28 1.36
CA LYS A 119 14.79 -5.20 1.89
C LYS A 119 14.01 -4.10 2.59
N PHE A 120 12.72 -4.26 2.79
CA PHE A 120 11.90 -3.30 3.54
C PHE A 120 12.37 -3.17 4.99
N HIS A 121 12.32 -1.95 5.52
CA HIS A 121 12.47 -1.73 6.95
C HIS A 121 11.32 -2.40 7.73
N HIS A 122 11.62 -2.95 8.90
CA HIS A 122 10.63 -3.70 9.69
C HIS A 122 9.60 -2.81 10.38
N GLN A 123 9.96 -1.57 10.72
CA GLN A 123 9.07 -0.61 11.40
C GLN A 123 8.15 0.08 10.41
N HIS A 124 6.98 0.45 10.90
CA HIS A 124 5.96 1.10 10.09
C HIS A 124 5.06 2.01 10.94
N GLU A 125 4.39 2.91 10.27
CA GLU A 125 3.30 3.74 10.78
C GLU A 125 2.02 3.37 10.01
N ASP A 126 0.92 3.22 10.73
CA ASP A 126 -0.37 2.78 10.18
C ASP A 126 -1.41 3.90 10.36
N THR A 127 -1.85 4.50 9.26
CA THR A 127 -2.80 5.61 9.27
C THR A 127 -4.16 5.24 9.84
N MET A 128 -4.59 3.97 9.70
CA MET A 128 -5.81 3.47 10.34
C MET A 128 -5.68 3.49 11.87
N TRP A 129 -4.53 3.06 12.41
CA TRP A 129 -4.28 3.07 13.85
C TRP A 129 -4.07 4.49 14.39
N MET A 130 -3.42 5.37 13.62
CA MET A 130 -3.32 6.79 13.97
C MET A 130 -4.71 7.42 14.10
N TRP A 131 -5.60 7.19 13.11
CA TRP A 131 -6.98 7.65 13.13
C TRP A 131 -7.77 7.09 14.34
N ARG A 132 -7.70 5.78 14.59
CA ARG A 132 -8.36 5.15 15.75
C ARG A 132 -7.88 5.71 17.09
N ASN A 133 -6.60 6.08 17.18
CA ASN A 133 -6.08 6.73 18.38
C ASN A 133 -6.68 8.12 18.59
N LEU A 134 -6.87 8.88 17.51
CA LEU A 134 -7.58 10.18 17.56
C LEU A 134 -9.05 10.00 17.96
N GLN A 135 -9.74 8.99 17.41
CA GLN A 135 -11.11 8.63 17.83
C GLN A 135 -11.18 8.30 19.32
N LYS A 136 -10.25 7.50 19.82
CA LYS A 136 -10.21 7.13 21.25
C LYS A 136 -10.06 8.34 22.18
N ASN A 137 -9.44 9.42 21.70
CA ASN A 137 -9.26 10.67 22.43
C ASN A 137 -10.30 11.74 22.08
N ASP A 138 -11.37 11.39 21.37
CA ASP A 138 -12.45 12.28 20.93
C ASP A 138 -11.97 13.51 20.12
N LEU A 139 -10.84 13.38 19.43
CA LEU A 139 -10.25 14.44 18.59
C LEU A 139 -10.81 14.44 17.16
N VAL A 140 -11.46 13.35 16.75
CA VAL A 140 -12.10 13.19 15.43
C VAL A 140 -13.41 12.40 15.60
N PRO A 141 -14.31 12.44 14.60
CA PRO A 141 -15.60 11.74 14.69
C PRO A 141 -15.44 10.23 14.92
N GLN A 142 -16.32 9.66 15.77
CA GLN A 142 -16.43 8.23 15.96
C GLN A 142 -17.02 7.55 14.70
N GLY A 143 -16.60 6.31 14.42
CA GLY A 143 -17.15 5.55 13.31
C GLY A 143 -16.12 4.68 12.59
N ARG A 144 -16.30 4.52 11.28
CA ARG A 144 -15.42 3.71 10.45
C ARG A 144 -14.02 4.33 10.37
N SER A 145 -13.02 3.46 10.17
CA SER A 145 -11.60 3.85 10.06
C SER A 145 -10.99 3.33 8.75
N ASN A 146 -11.81 3.05 7.72
CA ASN A 146 -11.32 2.70 6.38
C ASN A 146 -10.78 3.96 5.68
N LEU A 147 -9.92 3.75 4.68
CA LEU A 147 -9.21 4.83 3.98
C LEU A 147 -10.16 5.88 3.40
N GLU A 148 -11.27 5.44 2.77
CA GLU A 148 -12.33 6.29 2.23
C GLU A 148 -12.86 7.28 3.29
N THR A 149 -13.33 6.76 4.44
CA THR A 149 -13.90 7.59 5.52
C THR A 149 -12.89 8.61 6.05
N VAL A 150 -11.62 8.21 6.20
CA VAL A 150 -10.57 9.11 6.67
C VAL A 150 -10.21 10.15 5.63
N ALA A 151 -10.11 9.75 4.35
CA ALA A 151 -9.86 10.67 3.24
C ALA A 151 -10.99 11.71 3.10
N GLU A 152 -12.26 11.27 3.15
CA GLU A 152 -13.42 12.15 3.12
C GLU A 152 -13.41 13.19 4.26
N HIS A 153 -13.04 12.78 5.48
CA HIS A 153 -12.95 13.68 6.62
C HIS A 153 -11.98 14.84 6.37
N PHE A 154 -10.86 14.58 5.69
CA PHE A 154 -9.86 15.59 5.34
C PHE A 154 -10.11 16.28 3.99
N GLY A 155 -11.21 15.96 3.29
CA GLY A 155 -11.52 16.51 1.97
C GLY A 155 -10.57 16.04 0.87
N ILE A 156 -9.96 14.85 1.03
CA ILE A 156 -9.05 14.24 0.06
C ILE A 156 -9.87 13.49 -0.98
N ASP A 157 -9.57 13.70 -2.27
CA ASP A 157 -10.24 13.04 -3.38
C ASP A 157 -9.98 11.53 -3.38
N TYR A 158 -11.06 10.74 -3.26
CA TYR A 158 -11.04 9.27 -3.24
C TYR A 158 -11.55 8.64 -4.56
N THR A 159 -11.82 9.43 -5.59
CA THR A 159 -12.46 8.95 -6.84
C THR A 159 -11.58 7.99 -7.66
N ARG A 160 -10.27 8.00 -7.45
CA ARG A 160 -9.28 7.13 -8.13
C ARG A 160 -8.82 5.94 -7.29
N ALA A 161 -9.48 5.66 -6.18
CA ALA A 161 -9.17 4.53 -5.32
C ALA A 161 -9.34 3.18 -6.03
N HIS A 162 -8.75 2.14 -5.37
CA HIS A 162 -8.69 0.76 -5.86
C HIS A 162 -7.67 0.53 -6.99
N ASP A 163 -6.62 1.34 -6.96
CA ASP A 163 -5.38 1.16 -7.69
C ASP A 163 -4.24 1.38 -6.66
N ALA A 164 -3.36 0.39 -6.47
CA ALA A 164 -2.40 0.42 -5.36
C ALA A 164 -1.53 1.69 -5.33
N LEU A 165 -1.13 2.25 -6.46
CA LEU A 165 -0.36 3.49 -6.48
C LEU A 165 -1.24 4.72 -6.18
N ALA A 166 -2.51 4.72 -6.62
CA ALA A 166 -3.45 5.77 -6.26
C ALA A 166 -3.76 5.74 -4.76
N ASP A 167 -3.96 4.55 -4.18
CA ASP A 167 -4.19 4.38 -2.74
C ASP A 167 -2.97 4.77 -1.90
N CYS A 168 -1.74 4.53 -2.38
CA CYS A 168 -0.53 5.11 -1.80
C CYS A 168 -0.58 6.65 -1.75
N LYS A 169 -1.04 7.31 -2.82
CA LYS A 169 -1.13 8.78 -2.86
C LYS A 169 -2.18 9.33 -1.91
N ILE A 170 -3.34 8.67 -1.82
CA ILE A 170 -4.39 9.00 -0.86
C ILE A 170 -3.86 8.81 0.57
N THR A 171 -3.23 7.65 0.84
CA THR A 171 -2.63 7.34 2.15
C THR A 171 -1.55 8.35 2.55
N ALA A 172 -0.72 8.80 1.61
CA ALA A 172 0.29 9.84 1.86
C ALA A 172 -0.35 11.17 2.28
N GLN A 173 -1.44 11.58 1.64
CA GLN A 173 -2.18 12.80 2.00
C GLN A 173 -2.86 12.64 3.38
N VAL A 174 -3.51 11.51 3.63
CA VAL A 174 -4.08 11.17 4.94
C VAL A 174 -3.00 11.20 6.02
N TYR A 175 -1.86 10.57 5.79
CA TYR A 175 -0.73 10.59 6.71
C TYR A 175 -0.25 12.01 7.00
N HIS A 176 -0.13 12.86 5.96
CA HIS A 176 0.25 14.26 6.11
C HIS A 176 -0.73 15.05 6.98
N GLU A 177 -2.04 14.84 6.83
CA GLU A 177 -3.04 15.50 7.70
C GLU A 177 -2.96 14.97 9.14
N LEU A 178 -2.79 13.67 9.32
CA LEU A 178 -2.71 13.05 10.64
C LEU A 178 -1.50 13.51 11.47
N ILE A 179 -0.35 13.75 10.85
CA ILE A 179 0.84 14.25 11.57
C ILE A 179 0.76 15.73 11.97
N LYS A 180 -0.23 16.47 11.48
CA LYS A 180 -0.46 17.90 11.87
C LYS A 180 -1.20 18.01 13.20
N ILE A 181 -2.00 17.02 13.52
CA ILE A 181 -2.77 16.94 14.78
C ILE A 181 -1.86 16.54 15.92
#